data_fc85eebcf6fcd581f1c0725dc5c0c299
#
_entry.id   fc85eebcf6fcd581f1c0725dc5c0c299
#
_cell.length_a   1.000
_cell.length_b   1.000
_cell.length_c   1.000
_cell.angle_alpha   90.00
_cell.angle_beta   90.00
_cell.angle_gamma   90.00
#
_symmetry.space_group_name_H-M   'P 1'
#
loop_
_entity.id
_entity.type
_entity.pdbx_description
1 polymer ?
#
loop_
_entity_poly.entity_id
_entity_poly.type
_entity_poly.pdbx_seq_one_letter_code
_entity_poly.pdbx_strand_id
1 'polypeptide(L)'
;MDDKKYWGYGDISAELDLSYTTVRRNVDKMIKKKLIGPLSRQIGENGHYYACLSDTQYSKFKEWLRIRRKNESTSHMEQKEAAQDNGHFYVILLIPEFSKKRIKAGFSSRIDTRIAEHLTTVPTAKLIYSAPCMRSWESFLLSYVHSHGTKIKSEVFDVPNVNGMIKNLQTLFDQISKRK
;
A
#
# COMPACT_ATOMS: atom_id res chain seq x y z
N MET A 1 50.55 8.49 9.48
CA MET A 1 49.90 7.16 9.69
C MET A 1 48.44 7.39 9.59
N ASP A 2 47.81 6.93 8.51
CA ASP A 2 46.34 7.06 8.35
C ASP A 2 45.68 6.19 9.42
N ASP A 3 44.99 6.82 10.37
CA ASP A 3 44.13 6.13 11.33
C ASP A 3 43.03 5.37 10.56
N LYS A 4 43.31 4.11 10.25
CA LYS A 4 42.31 3.23 9.65
C LYS A 4 41.14 3.10 10.61
N LYS A 5 40.10 3.87 10.38
CA LYS A 5 38.88 3.80 11.15
C LYS A 5 38.12 2.52 10.79
N TYR A 6 37.69 1.77 11.78
CA TYR A 6 36.88 0.58 11.66
C TYR A 6 35.50 0.83 12.23
N TRP A 7 34.48 0.33 11.58
CA TRP A 7 33.08 0.53 11.92
C TRP A 7 32.45 -0.77 12.40
N GLY A 8 32.19 -0.89 13.67
CA GLY A 8 31.39 -1.98 14.23
C GLY A 8 29.92 -1.85 13.87
N TYR A 9 29.16 -2.94 13.96
CA TYR A 9 27.73 -2.90 13.67
C TYR A 9 26.95 -1.99 14.63
N GLY A 10 27.42 -1.84 15.88
CA GLY A 10 26.86 -0.91 16.86
C GLY A 10 27.04 0.54 16.43
N ASP A 11 28.24 0.91 15.99
CA ASP A 11 28.55 2.28 15.53
C ASP A 11 27.69 2.66 14.32
N ILE A 12 27.61 1.73 13.36
CA ILE A 12 26.79 1.89 12.16
C ILE A 12 25.29 1.99 12.50
N SER A 13 24.84 1.21 13.48
CA SER A 13 23.47 1.22 13.99
C SER A 13 23.11 2.59 14.56
N ALA A 14 23.99 3.14 15.39
CA ALA A 14 23.81 4.46 16.00
C ALA A 14 23.85 5.59 14.96
N GLU A 15 24.84 5.57 14.04
CA GLU A 15 25.03 6.66 13.06
C GLU A 15 23.88 6.71 12.03
N LEU A 16 23.36 5.54 11.60
CA LEU A 16 22.37 5.46 10.53
C LEU A 16 20.91 5.29 11.01
N ASP A 17 20.70 5.32 12.34
CA ASP A 17 19.39 5.06 12.97
C ASP A 17 18.76 3.75 12.45
N LEU A 18 19.53 2.67 12.48
CA LEU A 18 19.11 1.34 12.05
C LEU A 18 19.26 0.36 13.21
N SER A 19 18.39 -0.65 13.32
CA SER A 19 18.63 -1.70 14.30
C SER A 19 19.89 -2.50 13.96
N TYR A 20 20.62 -2.97 15.00
CA TYR A 20 21.79 -3.81 14.86
C TYR A 20 21.56 -5.02 13.91
N THR A 21 20.42 -5.68 14.07
CA THR A 21 20.02 -6.82 13.23
C THR A 21 19.83 -6.43 11.77
N THR A 22 19.33 -5.23 11.51
CA THR A 22 19.17 -4.69 10.16
C THR A 22 20.52 -4.40 9.52
N VAL A 23 21.46 -3.78 10.26
CA VAL A 23 22.82 -3.54 9.79
C VAL A 23 23.48 -4.86 9.43
N ARG A 24 23.53 -5.83 10.35
CA ARG A 24 24.12 -7.16 10.15
C ARG A 24 23.55 -7.84 8.91
N ARG A 25 22.22 -7.95 8.80
CA ARG A 25 21.54 -8.58 7.66
C ARG A 25 21.88 -7.92 6.31
N ASN A 26 22.04 -6.62 6.30
CA ASN A 26 22.36 -5.88 5.07
C ASN A 26 23.82 -6.08 4.68
N VAL A 27 24.73 -6.06 5.64
CA VAL A 27 26.16 -6.37 5.41
C VAL A 27 26.34 -7.79 4.88
N ASP A 28 25.68 -8.78 5.49
CA ASP A 28 25.69 -10.17 5.04
C ASP A 28 25.20 -10.31 3.57
N LYS A 29 24.16 -9.55 3.19
CA LYS A 29 23.68 -9.50 1.81
C LYS A 29 24.72 -8.91 0.85
N MET A 30 25.46 -7.88 1.27
CA MET A 30 26.50 -7.28 0.44
C MET A 30 27.69 -8.23 0.25
N ILE A 31 28.08 -8.98 1.27
CA ILE A 31 29.13 -10.00 1.18
C ILE A 31 28.70 -11.12 0.24
N LYS A 32 27.46 -11.64 0.39
CA LYS A 32 26.91 -12.68 -0.52
C LYS A 32 26.88 -12.23 -1.97
N LYS A 33 26.60 -10.95 -2.22
CA LYS A 33 26.61 -10.36 -3.57
C LYS A 33 28.00 -9.94 -4.05
N LYS A 34 29.05 -10.20 -3.27
CA LYS A 34 30.45 -9.81 -3.56
C LYS A 34 30.63 -8.29 -3.77
N LEU A 35 29.76 -7.47 -3.18
CA LEU A 35 29.85 -6.01 -3.25
C LEU A 35 30.90 -5.44 -2.30
N ILE A 36 31.15 -6.13 -1.20
CA ILE A 36 32.24 -5.91 -0.24
C ILE A 36 32.98 -7.22 0.02
N GLY A 37 34.26 -7.12 0.36
CA GLY A 37 35.08 -8.27 0.75
C GLY A 37 34.74 -8.75 2.17
N PRO A 38 35.51 -9.75 2.65
CA PRO A 38 35.36 -10.26 4.01
C PRO A 38 35.61 -9.13 5.03
N LEU A 39 34.93 -9.23 6.18
CA LEU A 39 35.05 -8.26 7.26
C LEU A 39 36.35 -8.42 8.01
N SER A 40 36.87 -7.31 8.50
CA SER A 40 37.96 -7.31 9.49
C SER A 40 37.44 -7.71 10.87
N ARG A 41 38.33 -8.18 11.75
CA ARG A 41 38.03 -8.46 13.16
C ARG A 41 38.84 -7.52 14.01
N GLN A 42 38.17 -6.88 14.97
CA GLN A 42 38.78 -6.02 15.96
C GLN A 42 38.48 -6.56 17.35
N ILE A 43 39.39 -6.29 18.30
CA ILE A 43 39.19 -6.63 19.71
C ILE A 43 38.55 -5.42 20.40
N GLY A 44 37.39 -5.63 21.02
CA GLY A 44 36.72 -4.62 21.83
C GLY A 44 37.36 -4.47 23.23
N GLU A 45 36.96 -3.45 23.95
CA GLU A 45 37.44 -3.15 25.31
C GLU A 45 37.22 -4.30 26.30
N ASN A 46 36.22 -5.14 26.05
CA ASN A 46 35.93 -6.34 26.86
C ASN A 46 36.71 -7.59 26.40
N GLY A 47 37.70 -7.44 25.52
CA GLY A 47 38.53 -8.54 25.01
C GLY A 47 37.85 -9.45 23.97
N HIS A 48 36.61 -9.20 23.60
CA HIS A 48 35.92 -9.99 22.59
C HIS A 48 36.16 -9.47 21.17
N TYR A 49 36.28 -10.41 20.21
CA TYR A 49 36.36 -10.09 18.78
C TYR A 49 35.00 -9.71 18.22
N TYR A 50 34.93 -8.63 17.45
CA TYR A 50 33.75 -8.24 16.71
C TYR A 50 34.10 -7.96 15.26
N ALA A 51 33.12 -8.24 14.38
CA ALA A 51 33.25 -7.98 12.95
C ALA A 51 33.03 -6.49 12.67
N CYS A 52 33.89 -5.90 11.83
CA CYS A 52 33.83 -4.49 11.48
C CYS A 52 34.10 -4.26 10.00
N LEU A 53 33.59 -3.16 9.47
CA LEU A 53 33.85 -2.65 8.15
C LEU A 53 35.03 -1.67 8.18
N SER A 54 35.87 -1.70 7.16
CA SER A 54 36.80 -0.60 6.91
C SER A 54 36.05 0.64 6.41
N ASP A 55 36.65 1.81 6.44
CA ASP A 55 36.06 3.05 5.91
C ASP A 55 35.57 2.91 4.47
N THR A 56 36.36 2.24 3.62
CA THR A 56 35.97 1.97 2.24
C THR A 56 34.73 1.07 2.14
N GLN A 57 34.65 0.02 2.96
CA GLN A 57 33.50 -0.87 3.02
C GLN A 57 32.27 -0.16 3.57
N TYR A 58 32.46 0.69 4.58
CA TYR A 58 31.39 1.49 5.17
C TYR A 58 30.83 2.52 4.17
N SER A 59 31.69 3.20 3.43
CA SER A 59 31.27 4.12 2.37
C SER A 59 30.44 3.42 1.29
N LYS A 60 30.85 2.22 0.86
CA LYS A 60 30.07 1.38 -0.05
C LYS A 60 28.75 0.94 0.55
N PHE A 61 28.71 0.65 1.85
CA PHE A 61 27.48 0.30 2.56
C PHE A 61 26.49 1.46 2.61
N LYS A 62 26.94 2.67 2.91
CA LYS A 62 26.10 3.90 2.89
C LYS A 62 25.50 4.14 1.48
N GLU A 63 26.32 4.06 0.45
CA GLU A 63 25.85 4.27 -0.93
C GLU A 63 24.87 3.19 -1.37
N TRP A 64 25.13 1.94 -1.04
CA TRP A 64 24.21 0.83 -1.33
C TRP A 64 22.85 1.01 -0.63
N LEU A 65 22.84 1.45 0.63
CA LEU A 65 21.61 1.77 1.36
C LEU A 65 20.86 2.95 0.72
N ARG A 66 21.58 3.99 0.28
CA ARG A 66 21.00 5.16 -0.40
C ARG A 66 20.27 4.77 -1.68
N ILE A 67 20.94 3.99 -2.53
CA ILE A 67 20.36 3.47 -3.79
C ILE A 67 19.16 2.59 -3.50
N ARG A 68 19.27 1.70 -2.53
CA ARG A 68 18.20 0.80 -2.15
C ARG A 68 16.96 1.54 -1.63
N ARG A 69 17.13 2.52 -0.74
CA ARG A 69 16.03 3.36 -0.22
C ARG A 69 15.35 4.12 -1.37
N LYS A 70 16.11 4.65 -2.31
CA LYS A 70 15.58 5.31 -3.50
C LYS A 70 14.74 4.35 -4.35
N ASN A 71 15.26 3.15 -4.64
CA ASN A 71 14.55 2.13 -5.44
C ASN A 71 13.30 1.60 -4.71
N GLU A 72 13.38 1.36 -3.38
CA GLU A 72 12.23 0.95 -2.58
C GLU A 72 11.16 2.05 -2.54
N SER A 73 11.52 3.32 -2.42
CA SER A 73 10.59 4.45 -2.46
C SER A 73 9.89 4.53 -3.82
N THR A 74 10.64 4.43 -4.91
CA THR A 74 10.08 4.51 -6.28
C THR A 74 9.18 3.31 -6.56
N SER A 75 9.62 2.09 -6.26
CA SER A 75 8.81 0.88 -6.48
C SER A 75 7.57 0.83 -5.59
N HIS A 76 7.66 1.31 -4.34
CA HIS A 76 6.49 1.43 -3.46
C HIS A 76 5.51 2.52 -3.92
N MET A 77 5.99 3.64 -4.46
CA MET A 77 5.13 4.68 -5.02
C MET A 77 4.43 4.17 -6.29
N GLU A 78 5.15 3.59 -7.23
CA GLU A 78 4.58 3.03 -8.46
C GLU A 78 3.60 1.89 -8.18
N GLN A 79 3.92 0.95 -7.26
CA GLN A 79 3.01 -0.11 -6.87
C GLN A 79 1.81 0.42 -6.08
N LYS A 80 1.99 1.48 -5.28
CA LYS A 80 0.92 2.09 -4.51
C LYS A 80 -0.02 2.90 -5.41
N GLU A 81 0.50 3.60 -6.42
CA GLU A 81 -0.28 4.29 -7.43
C GLU A 81 -1.05 3.31 -8.31
N ALA A 82 -0.40 2.28 -8.86
CA ALA A 82 -1.05 1.25 -9.66
C ALA A 82 -2.08 0.42 -8.87
N ALA A 83 -1.81 0.14 -7.58
CA ALA A 83 -2.76 -0.53 -6.70
C ALA A 83 -3.91 0.40 -6.25
N GLN A 84 -3.70 1.72 -6.23
CA GLN A 84 -4.74 2.70 -5.93
C GLN A 84 -5.64 2.99 -7.13
N ASP A 85 -5.15 2.82 -8.36
CA ASP A 85 -5.93 3.06 -9.58
C ASP A 85 -6.88 1.91 -9.94
N ASN A 86 -6.54 0.68 -9.57
CA ASN A 86 -7.39 -0.48 -9.80
C ASN A 86 -8.12 -0.89 -8.51
N GLY A 87 -9.39 -1.16 -8.63
CA GLY A 87 -10.23 -1.58 -7.52
C GLY A 87 -11.63 -1.93 -7.98
N HIS A 88 -12.61 -1.67 -7.13
CA HIS A 88 -14.00 -1.97 -7.38
C HIS A 88 -14.87 -0.77 -7.09
N PHE A 89 -15.77 -0.46 -8.00
CA PHE A 89 -16.94 0.32 -7.67
C PHE A 89 -17.95 -0.57 -6.95
N TYR A 90 -18.52 -0.06 -5.85
CA TYR A 90 -19.45 -0.83 -5.04
C TYR A 90 -20.71 -0.02 -4.70
N VAL A 91 -21.80 -0.74 -4.47
CA VAL A 91 -23.05 -0.20 -3.95
C VAL A 91 -23.50 -1.04 -2.76
N ILE A 92 -23.74 -0.37 -1.63
CA ILE A 92 -24.20 -0.96 -0.38
C ILE A 92 -25.60 -0.43 -0.07
N LEU A 93 -26.53 -1.31 0.25
CA LEU A 93 -27.81 -0.94 0.86
C LEU A 93 -27.56 -0.75 2.35
N LEU A 94 -27.79 0.48 2.89
CA LEU A 94 -27.32 0.83 4.23
C LEU A 94 -28.17 0.22 5.35
N ILE A 95 -29.48 0.38 5.29
CA ILE A 95 -30.42 -0.05 6.34
C ILE A 95 -31.62 -0.77 5.70
N PRO A 96 -31.43 -1.99 5.17
CA PRO A 96 -32.43 -2.70 4.36
C PRO A 96 -33.76 -2.94 5.11
N GLU A 97 -33.74 -3.03 6.43
CA GLU A 97 -34.90 -3.20 7.29
C GLU A 97 -35.77 -1.94 7.37
N PHE A 98 -35.21 -0.76 7.19
CA PHE A 98 -35.96 0.50 7.23
C PHE A 98 -36.14 1.15 5.87
N SER A 99 -35.20 0.96 4.95
CA SER A 99 -35.24 1.57 3.62
C SER A 99 -34.54 0.72 2.58
N LYS A 100 -35.31 0.28 1.60
CA LYS A 100 -34.79 -0.40 0.40
C LYS A 100 -34.25 0.59 -0.66
N LYS A 101 -34.25 1.89 -0.37
CA LYS A 101 -33.86 2.97 -1.28
C LYS A 101 -32.54 3.62 -0.91
N ARG A 102 -32.14 3.54 0.38
CA ARG A 102 -30.96 4.23 0.88
C ARG A 102 -29.70 3.42 0.64
N ILE A 103 -28.89 3.91 -0.26
CA ILE A 103 -27.65 3.26 -0.66
C ILE A 103 -26.44 4.15 -0.39
N LYS A 104 -25.29 3.50 -0.26
CA LYS A 104 -23.98 4.15 -0.37
C LYS A 104 -23.25 3.54 -1.57
N ALA A 105 -22.65 4.41 -2.41
CA ALA A 105 -21.85 4.01 -3.54
C ALA A 105 -20.46 4.61 -3.42
N GLY A 106 -19.43 3.96 -3.97
CA GLY A 106 -18.06 4.46 -3.95
C GLY A 106 -17.07 3.50 -4.60
N PHE A 107 -15.81 3.86 -4.54
CA PHE A 107 -14.68 3.06 -5.01
C PHE A 107 -13.83 2.55 -3.84
N SER A 108 -13.27 1.36 -3.98
CA SER A 108 -12.23 0.85 -3.07
C SER A 108 -11.24 -0.04 -3.79
N SER A 109 -9.94 0.18 -3.55
CA SER A 109 -8.88 -0.75 -3.97
C SER A 109 -8.83 -2.03 -3.11
N ARG A 110 -9.51 -2.04 -1.94
CA ARG A 110 -9.63 -3.17 -1.02
C ARG A 110 -11.08 -3.36 -0.60
N ILE A 111 -11.86 -3.95 -1.50
CA ILE A 111 -13.31 -4.05 -1.32
C ILE A 111 -13.71 -4.79 -0.04
N ASP A 112 -13.06 -5.93 0.26
CA ASP A 112 -13.40 -6.74 1.44
C ASP A 112 -13.18 -5.97 2.75
N THR A 113 -12.06 -5.26 2.88
CA THR A 113 -11.77 -4.40 4.04
C THR A 113 -12.82 -3.29 4.15
N ARG A 114 -13.17 -2.65 3.03
CA ARG A 114 -14.15 -1.58 3.01
C ARG A 114 -15.54 -2.05 3.42
N ILE A 115 -15.96 -3.23 2.98
CA ILE A 115 -17.24 -3.83 3.38
C ILE A 115 -17.23 -4.15 4.87
N ALA A 116 -16.15 -4.74 5.41
CA ALA A 116 -16.02 -5.02 6.83
C ALA A 116 -16.11 -3.74 7.69
N GLU A 117 -15.47 -2.63 7.27
CA GLU A 117 -15.59 -1.32 7.93
C GLU A 117 -17.04 -0.83 7.95
N HIS A 118 -17.77 -0.97 6.84
CA HIS A 118 -19.17 -0.58 6.78
C HIS A 118 -20.06 -1.44 7.68
N LEU A 119 -19.85 -2.75 7.74
CA LEU A 119 -20.58 -3.65 8.60
C LEU A 119 -20.31 -3.40 10.10
N THR A 120 -19.13 -2.91 10.46
CA THR A 120 -18.84 -2.49 11.83
C THR A 120 -19.68 -1.27 12.24
N THR A 121 -19.92 -0.34 11.31
CA THR A 121 -20.69 0.90 11.58
C THR A 121 -22.21 0.68 11.43
N VAL A 122 -22.60 -0.11 10.44
CA VAL A 122 -24.00 -0.44 10.11
C VAL A 122 -24.09 -1.96 9.90
N PRO A 123 -24.31 -2.74 10.95
CA PRO A 123 -24.26 -4.21 10.90
C PRO A 123 -25.23 -4.86 9.91
N THR A 124 -26.33 -4.18 9.60
CA THR A 124 -27.37 -4.65 8.67
C THR A 124 -27.12 -4.25 7.22
N ALA A 125 -26.06 -3.47 6.95
CA ALA A 125 -25.72 -3.05 5.60
C ALA A 125 -25.41 -4.27 4.70
N LYS A 126 -25.84 -4.19 3.44
CA LYS A 126 -25.69 -5.30 2.48
C LYS A 126 -25.02 -4.81 1.21
N LEU A 127 -23.92 -5.46 0.81
CA LEU A 127 -23.37 -5.27 -0.52
C LEU A 127 -24.35 -5.81 -1.55
N ILE A 128 -24.79 -4.95 -2.48
CA ILE A 128 -25.76 -5.31 -3.53
C ILE A 128 -25.17 -5.26 -4.93
N TYR A 129 -24.02 -4.62 -5.09
CA TYR A 129 -23.29 -4.57 -6.37
C TYR A 129 -21.81 -4.32 -6.15
N SER A 130 -20.98 -4.96 -6.97
CA SER A 130 -19.55 -4.67 -7.07
C SER A 130 -19.05 -5.02 -8.46
N ALA A 131 -18.22 -4.15 -9.05
CA ALA A 131 -17.59 -4.38 -10.35
C ALA A 131 -16.16 -3.81 -10.37
N PRO A 132 -15.20 -4.51 -11.00
CA PRO A 132 -13.85 -4.01 -11.15
C PRO A 132 -13.83 -2.72 -11.98
N CYS A 133 -13.12 -1.70 -11.52
CA CYS A 133 -12.95 -0.45 -12.26
C CYS A 133 -11.69 0.29 -11.87
N MET A 134 -11.34 1.33 -12.61
CA MET A 134 -10.30 2.28 -12.24
C MET A 134 -10.87 3.37 -11.34
N ARG A 135 -10.04 3.90 -10.44
CA ARG A 135 -10.42 5.03 -9.56
C ARG A 135 -10.90 6.25 -10.34
N SER A 136 -10.31 6.52 -11.49
CA SER A 136 -10.69 7.62 -12.37
C SER A 136 -12.16 7.59 -12.81
N TRP A 137 -12.84 6.44 -12.72
CA TRP A 137 -14.25 6.31 -13.06
C TRP A 137 -15.21 6.63 -11.90
N GLU A 138 -14.69 6.75 -10.68
CA GLU A 138 -15.52 6.94 -9.48
C GLU A 138 -16.47 8.13 -9.60
N SER A 139 -15.95 9.30 -10.00
CA SER A 139 -16.77 10.52 -10.14
C SER A 139 -17.88 10.37 -11.17
N PHE A 140 -17.57 9.75 -12.29
CA PHE A 140 -18.57 9.43 -13.33
C PHE A 140 -19.63 8.48 -12.80
N LEU A 141 -19.24 7.39 -12.13
CA LEU A 141 -20.16 6.38 -11.60
C LEU A 141 -21.02 6.95 -10.46
N LEU A 142 -20.47 7.81 -9.61
CA LEU A 142 -21.25 8.52 -8.59
C LEU A 142 -22.25 9.50 -9.20
N SER A 143 -21.89 10.20 -10.27
CA SER A 143 -22.82 11.06 -11.03
C SER A 143 -23.92 10.24 -11.68
N TYR A 144 -23.58 9.06 -12.19
CA TYR A 144 -24.55 8.13 -12.74
C TYR A 144 -25.55 7.64 -11.66
N VAL A 145 -25.08 7.25 -10.47
CA VAL A 145 -25.97 6.89 -9.34
C VAL A 145 -26.87 8.07 -8.95
N HIS A 146 -26.30 9.28 -8.91
CA HIS A 146 -27.06 10.50 -8.61
C HIS A 146 -28.17 10.77 -9.63
N SER A 147 -27.99 10.47 -10.90
CA SER A 147 -29.03 10.65 -11.92
C SER A 147 -30.25 9.74 -11.71
N HIS A 148 -30.12 8.67 -10.91
CA HIS A 148 -31.20 7.72 -10.59
C HIS A 148 -31.87 7.99 -9.24
N GLY A 149 -31.43 9.02 -8.49
CA GLY A 149 -31.99 9.33 -7.18
C GLY A 149 -31.53 10.68 -6.62
N THR A 150 -31.76 10.89 -5.34
CA THR A 150 -31.40 12.12 -4.65
C THR A 150 -30.17 11.88 -3.80
N LYS A 151 -29.16 12.75 -3.93
CA LYS A 151 -27.99 12.75 -3.07
C LYS A 151 -28.35 13.31 -1.70
N ILE A 152 -28.11 12.52 -0.66
CA ILE A 152 -28.35 12.92 0.74
C ILE A 152 -27.10 13.54 1.33
N LYS A 153 -25.95 12.88 1.23
CA LYS A 153 -24.68 13.35 1.73
C LYS A 153 -23.54 12.60 1.03
N SER A 154 -22.47 13.32 0.63
CA SER A 154 -21.25 12.70 0.07
C SER A 154 -21.55 11.57 -0.94
N GLU A 155 -21.46 10.32 -0.52
CA GLU A 155 -21.62 9.08 -1.28
C GLU A 155 -22.93 8.35 -0.96
N VAL A 156 -23.86 9.00 -0.24
CA VAL A 156 -25.14 8.43 0.20
C VAL A 156 -26.27 9.00 -0.64
N PHE A 157 -27.12 8.12 -1.16
CA PHE A 157 -28.20 8.45 -2.06
C PHE A 157 -29.50 7.72 -1.66
N ASP A 158 -30.62 8.36 -1.90
CA ASP A 158 -31.94 7.72 -1.93
C ASP A 158 -32.34 7.48 -3.38
N VAL A 159 -32.33 6.21 -3.79
CA VAL A 159 -32.63 5.77 -5.15
C VAL A 159 -33.96 5.02 -5.16
N PRO A 160 -35.01 5.56 -5.80
CA PRO A 160 -36.35 4.95 -5.79
C PRO A 160 -36.37 3.53 -6.36
N ASN A 161 -35.62 3.30 -7.45
CA ASN A 161 -35.52 2.00 -8.11
C ASN A 161 -34.07 1.48 -8.10
N VAL A 162 -33.61 0.98 -6.95
CA VAL A 162 -32.26 0.44 -6.78
C VAL A 162 -32.00 -0.74 -7.75
N ASN A 163 -32.93 -1.66 -7.89
CA ASN A 163 -32.76 -2.82 -8.76
C ASN A 163 -32.61 -2.43 -10.25
N GLY A 164 -33.41 -1.47 -10.71
CA GLY A 164 -33.28 -0.93 -12.06
C GLY A 164 -31.95 -0.24 -12.28
N MET A 165 -31.50 0.58 -11.33
CA MET A 165 -30.18 1.22 -11.38
C MET A 165 -29.04 0.18 -11.44
N ILE A 166 -29.08 -0.86 -10.60
CA ILE A 166 -28.05 -1.93 -10.59
C ILE A 166 -28.02 -2.65 -11.95
N LYS A 167 -29.16 -2.99 -12.50
CA LYS A 167 -29.27 -3.63 -13.83
C LYS A 167 -28.63 -2.76 -14.93
N ASN A 168 -28.87 -1.47 -14.88
CA ASN A 168 -28.29 -0.52 -15.81
C ASN A 168 -26.76 -0.38 -15.61
N LEU A 169 -26.28 -0.37 -14.36
CA LEU A 169 -24.85 -0.41 -14.05
C LEU A 169 -24.19 -1.67 -14.62
N GLN A 170 -24.79 -2.85 -14.45
CA GLN A 170 -24.28 -4.09 -15.06
C GLN A 170 -24.13 -3.97 -16.56
N THR A 171 -25.16 -3.49 -17.24
CA THR A 171 -25.13 -3.27 -18.69
C THR A 171 -24.01 -2.31 -19.10
N LEU A 172 -23.82 -1.24 -18.35
CA LEU A 172 -22.74 -0.27 -18.59
C LEU A 172 -21.35 -0.94 -18.47
N PHE A 173 -21.12 -1.70 -17.41
CA PHE A 173 -19.84 -2.40 -17.21
C PHE A 173 -19.59 -3.48 -18.26
N ASP A 174 -20.62 -4.21 -18.67
CA ASP A 174 -20.55 -5.22 -19.76
C ASP A 174 -20.17 -4.59 -21.10
N GLN A 175 -20.71 -3.41 -21.41
CA GLN A 175 -20.36 -2.67 -22.63
C GLN A 175 -18.91 -2.18 -22.63
N ILE A 176 -18.42 -1.72 -21.48
CA ILE A 176 -17.03 -1.26 -21.34
C ILE A 176 -16.06 -2.44 -21.43
N SER A 177 -16.39 -3.57 -20.81
CA SER A 177 -15.56 -4.77 -20.81
C SER A 177 -15.41 -5.41 -22.21
N LYS A 178 -16.42 -5.28 -23.06
CA LYS A 178 -16.41 -5.80 -24.45
C LYS A 178 -15.57 -4.95 -25.41
N ARG A 179 -15.14 -3.76 -25.02
CA ARG A 179 -14.32 -2.85 -25.85
C ARG A 179 -12.81 -2.99 -25.62
N LYS A 180 -12.40 -3.89 -24.74
CA LYS A 180 -11.01 -4.29 -24.52
C LYS A 180 -10.69 -5.56 -25.30
#